data_b95d36f14e4987b64fd4a644c0e2902e
#
_entry.id   b95d36f14e4987b64fd4a644c0e2902e
#
_cell.length_a   1.000
_cell.length_b   1.000
_cell.length_c   1.000
_cell.angle_alpha   90.00
_cell.angle_beta   90.00
_cell.angle_gamma   90.00
#
_symmetry.space_group_name_H-M   'P 1'
#
loop_
_entity.id
_entity.type
_entity.pdbx_description
1 polymer ?
#
loop_
_entity_poly.entity_id
_entity_poly.type
_entity_poly.pdbx_seq_one_letter_code
_entity_poly.pdbx_strand_id
1 'polypeptide(L)'
;LSEKQVNEVIESDERKHYLKPEQEVRNYFLALNYLEEKVKNKEKFSKKLILDVQKLVEKGASKEKIGLRGPMPPGVLFAVYDSKTGNPDYIPPEYCDIPGLLDELVEYVNTTDDHPLIVAAVVHYQLVTIHPFEDGNGRTARLLSGYIMDLNGYGFNGIGSLEEYFAYDIDEYYESIQMGLPALYYSGRENPPHPEIWINYFLRMVKLYSGKVCDLQLASEEEDIAGSLSFLKGKEKELLLFLMKNYRGEFTPIEISRELSVTNKTIIN
;
A
#
# COMPACT_ATOMS: atom_id res chain seq x y z
N LEU A 1 1.62 16.67 -3.79
CA LEU A 1 2.98 17.05 -3.35
C LEU A 1 4.02 16.29 -4.17
N SER A 2 5.16 16.93 -4.48
CA SER A 2 6.30 16.23 -5.07
C SER A 2 7.00 15.37 -4.01
N GLU A 3 7.78 14.36 -4.43
CA GLU A 3 8.56 13.49 -3.53
C GLU A 3 9.43 14.30 -2.54
N LYS A 4 10.09 15.35 -3.05
CA LYS A 4 10.87 16.26 -2.20
C LYS A 4 10.02 16.96 -1.13
N GLN A 5 8.82 17.42 -1.49
CA GLN A 5 7.90 18.04 -0.54
C GLN A 5 7.35 17.05 0.49
N VAL A 6 7.14 15.79 0.09
CA VAL A 6 6.75 14.71 1.01
C VAL A 6 7.84 14.47 2.04
N ASN A 7 9.10 14.32 1.61
CA ASN A 7 10.23 14.12 2.52
C ASN A 7 10.42 15.33 3.46
N GLU A 8 10.33 16.55 2.97
CA GLU A 8 10.39 17.76 3.79
C GLU A 8 9.28 17.82 4.86
N VAL A 9 8.09 17.33 4.55
CA VAL A 9 6.96 17.26 5.51
C VAL A 9 7.20 16.19 6.57
N ILE A 10 7.73 15.04 6.19
CA ILE A 10 8.01 13.91 7.10
C ILE A 10 9.16 14.25 8.05
N GLU A 11 10.24 14.85 7.55
CA GLU A 11 11.44 15.20 8.30
C GLU A 11 11.31 16.47 9.13
N SER A 12 10.31 17.31 8.85
CA SER A 12 10.13 18.57 9.56
C SER A 12 9.63 18.37 10.99
N ASP A 13 10.12 19.19 11.92
CA ASP A 13 9.58 19.30 13.28
C ASP A 13 8.09 19.68 13.25
N GLU A 14 7.36 19.34 14.32
CA GLU A 14 5.95 19.63 14.44
C GLU A 14 5.68 21.14 14.32
N ARG A 15 5.02 21.55 13.24
CA ARG A 15 4.61 22.93 13.00
C ARG A 15 3.23 23.17 13.60
N LYS A 16 2.93 24.43 13.97
CA LYS A 16 1.60 24.80 14.49
C LYS A 16 0.48 24.72 13.43
N HIS A 17 0.83 24.89 12.17
CA HIS A 17 -0.12 24.89 11.04
C HIS A 17 0.51 24.22 9.81
N TYR A 18 -0.20 23.28 9.23
CA TYR A 18 0.09 22.63 7.96
C TYR A 18 -0.98 22.98 6.93
N LEU A 19 -0.63 23.03 5.66
CA LEU A 19 -1.61 22.95 4.59
C LEU A 19 -2.30 21.57 4.61
N LYS A 20 -3.58 21.50 4.21
CA LYS A 20 -4.33 20.23 4.26
C LYS A 20 -3.58 19.06 3.61
N PRO A 21 -2.98 19.17 2.39
CA PRO A 21 -2.21 18.09 1.80
C PRO A 21 -0.96 17.66 2.59
N GLU A 22 -0.29 18.62 3.24
CA GLU A 22 0.87 18.33 4.10
C GLU A 22 0.44 17.58 5.35
N GLN A 23 -0.68 18.01 5.96
CA GLN A 23 -1.25 17.34 7.13
C GLN A 23 -1.68 15.90 6.80
N GLU A 24 -2.27 15.67 5.63
CA GLU A 24 -2.69 14.33 5.17
C GLU A 24 -1.49 13.39 5.00
N VAL A 25 -0.39 13.85 4.39
CA VAL A 25 0.85 13.07 4.26
C VAL A 25 1.42 12.72 5.63
N ARG A 26 1.53 13.70 6.53
CA ARG A 26 2.04 13.47 7.89
C ARG A 26 1.17 12.47 8.67
N ASN A 27 -0.15 12.62 8.58
CA ASN A 27 -1.10 11.72 9.21
C ASN A 27 -0.97 10.29 8.70
N TYR A 28 -0.80 10.14 7.38
CA TYR A 28 -0.60 8.84 6.76
C TYR A 28 0.66 8.15 7.28
N PHE A 29 1.76 8.89 7.37
CA PHE A 29 3.02 8.38 7.92
C PHE A 29 2.90 8.01 9.40
N LEU A 30 2.21 8.82 10.22
CA LEU A 30 1.94 8.48 11.62
C LEU A 30 1.08 7.23 11.76
N ALA A 31 0.11 7.04 10.86
CA ALA A 31 -0.72 5.84 10.85
C ALA A 31 0.07 4.59 10.42
N LEU A 32 1.02 4.70 9.48
CA LEU A 32 1.95 3.63 9.12
C LEU A 32 2.78 3.20 10.34
N ASN A 33 3.44 4.14 11.02
CA ASN A 33 4.25 3.84 12.21
C ASN A 33 3.41 3.19 13.32
N TYR A 34 2.19 3.66 13.51
CA TYR A 34 1.25 3.04 14.46
C TYR A 34 0.95 1.59 14.09
N LEU A 35 0.68 1.31 12.81
CA LEU A 35 0.40 -0.04 12.33
C LEU A 35 1.62 -0.96 12.42
N GLU A 36 2.83 -0.47 12.17
CA GLU A 36 4.06 -1.25 12.37
C GLU A 36 4.21 -1.74 13.82
N GLU A 37 3.88 -0.88 14.81
CA GLU A 37 3.88 -1.30 16.22
C GLU A 37 2.84 -2.39 16.48
N LYS A 38 1.65 -2.28 15.85
CA LYS A 38 0.59 -3.29 15.97
C LYS A 38 1.00 -4.63 15.34
N VAL A 39 1.69 -4.61 14.19
CA VAL A 39 2.25 -5.81 13.55
C VAL A 39 3.29 -6.47 14.47
N LYS A 40 4.23 -5.71 15.04
CA LYS A 40 5.23 -6.24 16.00
C LYS A 40 4.57 -6.93 17.19
N ASN A 41 3.47 -6.39 17.68
CA ASN A 41 2.69 -6.94 18.79
C ASN A 41 1.69 -8.03 18.37
N LYS A 42 1.61 -8.37 17.09
CA LYS A 42 0.65 -9.32 16.50
C LYS A 42 -0.79 -9.04 16.95
N GLU A 43 -1.17 -7.77 16.98
CA GLU A 43 -2.51 -7.35 17.40
C GLU A 43 -3.54 -7.84 16.39
N LYS A 44 -4.67 -8.38 16.89
CA LYS A 44 -5.75 -8.87 16.03
C LYS A 44 -6.48 -7.70 15.34
N PHE A 45 -6.97 -7.96 14.14
CA PHE A 45 -7.84 -7.03 13.44
C PHE A 45 -9.12 -6.77 14.25
N SER A 46 -9.52 -5.51 14.40
CA SER A 46 -10.64 -5.13 15.26
C SER A 46 -11.27 -3.81 14.82
N LYS A 47 -12.53 -3.57 15.20
CA LYS A 47 -13.19 -2.27 15.00
C LYS A 47 -12.41 -1.13 15.65
N LYS A 48 -11.80 -1.38 16.81
CA LYS A 48 -10.97 -0.39 17.48
C LYS A 48 -9.79 0.02 16.61
N LEU A 49 -9.09 -0.95 15.98
CA LEU A 49 -7.99 -0.69 15.06
C LEU A 49 -8.44 0.14 13.86
N ILE A 50 -9.59 -0.19 13.26
CA ILE A 50 -10.18 0.57 12.15
C ILE A 50 -10.42 2.03 12.54
N LEU A 51 -11.03 2.27 13.70
CA LEU A 51 -11.33 3.61 14.21
C LEU A 51 -10.06 4.39 14.57
N ASP A 52 -9.07 3.74 15.20
CA ASP A 52 -7.81 4.37 15.58
C ASP A 52 -7.02 4.81 14.33
N VAL A 53 -6.99 3.99 13.28
CA VAL A 53 -6.33 4.34 12.01
C VAL A 53 -7.03 5.53 11.34
N GLN A 54 -8.36 5.52 11.23
CA GLN A 54 -9.08 6.65 10.66
C GLN A 54 -8.87 7.94 11.46
N LYS A 55 -8.87 7.86 12.77
CA LYS A 55 -8.59 9.00 13.65
C LYS A 55 -7.19 9.59 13.40
N LEU A 56 -6.20 8.75 13.15
CA LEU A 56 -4.85 9.20 12.79
C LEU A 56 -4.85 9.86 11.42
N VAL A 57 -5.46 9.24 10.43
CA VAL A 57 -5.56 9.75 9.06
C VAL A 57 -6.22 11.13 9.00
N GLU A 58 -7.25 11.36 9.81
CA GLU A 58 -8.00 12.63 9.83
C GLU A 58 -7.54 13.64 10.88
N LYS A 59 -6.53 13.33 11.68
CA LYS A 59 -6.04 14.21 12.76
C LYS A 59 -5.66 15.61 12.24
N GLY A 60 -6.42 16.62 12.63
CA GLY A 60 -6.16 18.02 12.23
C GLY A 60 -6.49 18.36 10.77
N ALA A 61 -6.81 17.38 9.92
CA ALA A 61 -7.28 17.62 8.55
C ALA A 61 -8.77 17.93 8.53
N SER A 62 -9.58 17.22 9.35
CA SER A 62 -11.01 17.45 9.47
C SER A 62 -11.50 17.04 10.87
N LYS A 63 -11.68 18.03 11.76
CA LYS A 63 -12.08 17.76 13.16
C LYS A 63 -13.47 17.15 13.29
N GLU A 64 -14.37 17.47 12.38
CA GLU A 64 -15.79 17.08 12.42
C GLU A 64 -16.04 15.70 11.79
N LYS A 65 -15.00 15.11 11.16
CA LYS A 65 -15.12 13.87 10.36
C LYS A 65 -14.41 12.66 10.97
N ILE A 66 -14.13 12.72 12.27
CA ILE A 66 -13.52 11.60 13.01
C ILE A 66 -14.60 10.69 13.56
N GLY A 67 -14.44 9.39 13.32
CA GLY A 67 -15.35 8.33 13.76
C GLY A 67 -16.39 7.95 12.70
N LEU A 68 -17.30 7.06 13.07
CA LEU A 68 -18.33 6.59 12.15
C LEU A 68 -19.26 7.73 11.75
N ARG A 69 -19.64 7.78 10.47
CA ARG A 69 -20.63 8.72 9.98
C ARG A 69 -21.99 8.52 10.67
N GLY A 70 -22.67 9.59 10.88
CA GLY A 70 -23.99 9.62 11.53
C GLY A 70 -25.14 9.74 10.52
N PRO A 71 -26.36 9.95 11.03
CA PRO A 71 -27.55 10.13 10.21
C PRO A 71 -27.45 11.39 9.36
N MET A 72 -27.96 11.30 8.14
CA MET A 72 -28.14 12.46 7.28
C MET A 72 -29.42 13.21 7.61
N PRO A 73 -29.54 14.50 7.27
CA PRO A 73 -30.78 15.23 7.38
C PRO A 73 -31.92 14.54 6.63
N PRO A 74 -33.19 14.69 7.06
CA PRO A 74 -34.33 14.08 6.38
C PRO A 74 -34.37 14.43 4.88
N GLY A 75 -34.51 13.40 4.04
CA GLY A 75 -34.56 13.55 2.59
C GLY A 75 -33.19 13.67 1.90
N VAL A 76 -32.09 13.56 2.65
CA VAL A 76 -30.72 13.59 2.12
C VAL A 76 -30.10 12.21 2.28
N LEU A 77 -29.61 11.64 1.17
CA LEU A 77 -28.83 10.42 1.18
C LEU A 77 -27.33 10.74 1.28
N PHE A 78 -26.60 9.95 2.03
CA PHE A 78 -25.16 9.97 1.96
C PHE A 78 -24.72 9.31 0.65
N ALA A 79 -23.87 9.98 -0.13
CA ALA A 79 -23.37 9.44 -1.39
C ALA A 79 -21.89 9.80 -1.54
N VAL A 80 -21.15 8.93 -2.22
CA VAL A 80 -19.82 9.24 -2.76
C VAL A 80 -20.00 9.88 -4.12
N TYR A 81 -19.32 11.00 -4.33
CA TYR A 81 -19.44 11.78 -5.55
C TYR A 81 -18.18 11.66 -6.39
N ASP A 82 -18.35 11.51 -7.69
CA ASP A 82 -17.26 11.68 -8.64
C ASP A 82 -16.75 13.13 -8.59
N SER A 83 -15.47 13.28 -8.31
CA SER A 83 -14.83 14.59 -8.18
C SER A 83 -14.74 15.39 -9.49
N LYS A 84 -14.82 14.70 -10.64
CA LYS A 84 -14.73 15.33 -11.98
C LYS A 84 -16.11 15.84 -12.44
N THR A 85 -17.16 15.06 -12.20
CA THR A 85 -18.52 15.35 -12.70
C THR A 85 -19.45 15.96 -11.65
N GLY A 86 -19.14 15.77 -10.35
CA GLY A 86 -20.01 16.16 -9.23
C GLY A 86 -21.30 15.31 -9.13
N ASN A 87 -21.40 14.22 -9.89
CA ASN A 87 -22.52 13.30 -9.82
C ASN A 87 -22.32 12.25 -8.73
N PRO A 88 -23.38 11.75 -8.11
CA PRO A 88 -23.26 10.62 -7.19
C PRO A 88 -22.83 9.37 -7.97
N ASP A 89 -21.76 8.75 -7.52
CA ASP A 89 -21.17 7.56 -8.10
C ASP A 89 -21.55 6.29 -7.33
N TYR A 90 -21.66 6.43 -6.02
CA TYR A 90 -21.96 5.33 -5.14
C TYR A 90 -22.79 5.76 -3.92
N ILE A 91 -23.79 4.96 -3.54
CA ILE A 91 -24.58 5.13 -2.33
C ILE A 91 -24.19 4.03 -1.34
N PRO A 92 -23.46 4.35 -0.25
CA PRO A 92 -23.10 3.38 0.76
C PRO A 92 -24.31 2.93 1.60
N PRO A 93 -24.17 1.83 2.39
CA PRO A 93 -25.19 1.39 3.35
C PRO A 93 -25.65 2.49 4.29
N GLU A 94 -26.81 2.33 4.89
CA GLU A 94 -27.30 3.26 5.90
C GLU A 94 -26.38 3.28 7.13
N TYR A 95 -26.30 4.43 7.79
CA TYR A 95 -25.39 4.60 8.94
C TYR A 95 -25.66 3.61 10.08
N CYS A 96 -26.90 3.16 10.26
CA CYS A 96 -27.31 2.20 11.29
C CYS A 96 -26.76 0.79 11.03
N ASP A 97 -26.45 0.44 9.78
CA ASP A 97 -25.95 -0.89 9.40
C ASP A 97 -24.43 -0.99 9.55
N ILE A 98 -23.72 0.15 9.57
CA ILE A 98 -22.26 0.20 9.63
C ILE A 98 -21.67 -0.63 10.78
N PRO A 99 -22.17 -0.54 12.03
CA PRO A 99 -21.59 -1.31 13.13
C PRO A 99 -21.65 -2.83 12.92
N GLY A 100 -22.76 -3.33 12.36
CA GLY A 100 -22.94 -4.73 12.03
C GLY A 100 -22.02 -5.19 10.91
N LEU A 101 -21.96 -4.45 9.81
CA LEU A 101 -21.08 -4.73 8.66
C LEU A 101 -19.61 -4.74 9.07
N LEU A 102 -19.18 -3.83 9.96
CA LEU A 102 -17.82 -3.84 10.49
C LEU A 102 -17.57 -5.05 11.43
N ASP A 103 -18.57 -5.51 12.19
CA ASP A 103 -18.46 -6.73 13.00
C ASP A 103 -18.25 -7.95 12.12
N GLU A 104 -19.04 -8.10 11.06
CA GLU A 104 -18.92 -9.17 10.07
C GLU A 104 -17.55 -9.17 9.39
N LEU A 105 -17.05 -7.99 8.98
CA LEU A 105 -15.72 -7.87 8.41
C LEU A 105 -14.63 -8.31 9.40
N VAL A 106 -14.72 -7.88 10.67
CA VAL A 106 -13.74 -8.24 11.71
C VAL A 106 -13.80 -9.75 12.00
N GLU A 107 -15.00 -10.34 12.04
CA GLU A 107 -15.16 -11.78 12.21
C GLU A 107 -14.53 -12.54 11.05
N TYR A 108 -14.85 -12.18 9.81
CA TYR A 108 -14.24 -12.78 8.63
C TYR A 108 -12.71 -12.78 8.71
N VAL A 109 -12.10 -11.61 8.93
CA VAL A 109 -10.63 -11.47 8.96
C VAL A 109 -9.99 -12.35 10.02
N ASN A 110 -10.65 -12.53 11.19
CA ASN A 110 -10.07 -13.29 12.29
C ASN A 110 -10.37 -14.79 12.25
N THR A 111 -11.26 -15.25 11.37
CA THR A 111 -11.73 -16.66 11.36
C THR A 111 -11.53 -17.37 10.02
N THR A 112 -11.29 -16.62 8.92
CA THR A 112 -11.13 -17.23 7.60
C THR A 112 -9.80 -17.97 7.46
N ASP A 113 -9.81 -19.03 6.63
CA ASP A 113 -8.61 -19.75 6.16
C ASP A 113 -8.15 -19.27 4.79
N ASP A 114 -8.72 -18.18 4.26
CA ASP A 114 -8.33 -17.62 2.98
C ASP A 114 -6.88 -17.12 2.99
N HIS A 115 -6.27 -17.12 1.80
CA HIS A 115 -4.90 -16.62 1.66
C HIS A 115 -4.80 -15.14 2.09
N PRO A 116 -3.80 -14.71 2.88
CA PRO A 116 -3.70 -13.35 3.41
C PRO A 116 -3.80 -12.23 2.38
N LEU A 117 -3.31 -12.43 1.16
CA LEU A 117 -3.46 -11.43 0.08
C LEU A 117 -4.91 -11.31 -0.40
N ILE A 118 -5.69 -12.38 -0.35
CA ILE A 118 -7.13 -12.33 -0.62
C ILE A 118 -7.84 -11.59 0.50
N VAL A 119 -7.50 -11.92 1.76
CA VAL A 119 -8.06 -11.21 2.93
C VAL A 119 -7.76 -9.71 2.87
N ALA A 120 -6.54 -9.32 2.49
CA ALA A 120 -6.17 -7.92 2.32
C ALA A 120 -7.00 -7.22 1.22
N ALA A 121 -7.24 -7.91 0.08
CA ALA A 121 -8.08 -7.41 -0.99
C ALA A 121 -9.54 -7.23 -0.53
N VAL A 122 -10.08 -8.20 0.22
CA VAL A 122 -11.45 -8.14 0.78
C VAL A 122 -11.56 -7.01 1.80
N VAL A 123 -10.59 -6.86 2.72
CA VAL A 123 -10.58 -5.75 3.70
C VAL A 123 -10.62 -4.40 2.99
N HIS A 124 -9.80 -4.22 1.96
CA HIS A 124 -9.80 -2.98 1.18
C HIS A 124 -11.18 -2.72 0.56
N TYR A 125 -11.70 -3.71 -0.17
CA TYR A 125 -12.99 -3.60 -0.85
C TYR A 125 -14.12 -3.31 0.11
N GLN A 126 -14.23 -4.07 1.20
CA GLN A 126 -15.31 -3.93 2.16
C GLN A 126 -15.29 -2.57 2.88
N LEU A 127 -14.11 -2.07 3.28
CA LEU A 127 -14.00 -0.76 3.90
C LEU A 127 -14.39 0.38 2.94
N VAL A 128 -14.02 0.28 1.66
CA VAL A 128 -14.43 1.27 0.65
C VAL A 128 -15.93 1.17 0.38
N THR A 129 -16.52 -0.02 0.40
CA THR A 129 -17.93 -0.28 0.13
C THR A 129 -18.83 0.08 1.31
N ILE A 130 -18.51 -0.35 2.53
CA ILE A 130 -19.21 0.05 3.75
C ILE A 130 -19.15 1.57 3.93
N HIS A 131 -18.03 2.17 3.55
CA HIS A 131 -17.78 3.60 3.61
C HIS A 131 -18.13 4.19 4.99
N PRO A 132 -17.52 3.66 6.06
CA PRO A 132 -18.00 3.88 7.42
C PRO A 132 -17.80 5.32 7.94
N PHE A 133 -17.00 6.13 7.24
CA PHE A 133 -16.60 7.46 7.66
C PHE A 133 -17.08 8.54 6.70
N GLU A 134 -17.13 9.80 7.14
CA GLU A 134 -17.39 10.92 6.24
C GLU A 134 -16.18 11.25 5.36
N ASP A 135 -14.95 11.02 5.86
CA ASP A 135 -13.69 11.21 5.11
C ASP A 135 -12.65 10.18 5.54
N GLY A 136 -11.62 9.98 4.70
CA GLY A 136 -10.51 9.08 5.00
C GLY A 136 -10.76 7.60 4.70
N ASN A 137 -11.90 7.21 4.13
CA ASN A 137 -12.23 5.79 3.85
C ASN A 137 -11.16 5.11 2.99
N GLY A 138 -10.78 5.69 1.86
CA GLY A 138 -9.77 5.12 0.96
C GLY A 138 -8.39 4.98 1.62
N ARG A 139 -7.93 6.02 2.34
CA ARG A 139 -6.65 5.99 3.06
C ARG A 139 -6.65 4.93 4.15
N THR A 140 -7.73 4.84 4.93
CA THR A 140 -7.91 3.82 5.97
C THR A 140 -7.95 2.41 5.37
N ALA A 141 -8.66 2.20 4.27
CA ALA A 141 -8.74 0.90 3.60
C ALA A 141 -7.37 0.44 3.10
N ARG A 142 -6.59 1.32 2.47
CA ARG A 142 -5.23 1.00 1.99
C ARG A 142 -4.27 0.66 3.14
N LEU A 143 -4.29 1.44 4.20
CA LEU A 143 -3.47 1.19 5.40
C LEU A 143 -3.81 -0.15 6.05
N LEU A 144 -5.09 -0.47 6.19
CA LEU A 144 -5.51 -1.71 6.84
C LEU A 144 -5.33 -2.95 5.96
N SER A 145 -5.44 -2.84 4.63
CA SER A 145 -5.05 -3.93 3.74
C SER A 145 -3.54 -4.20 3.80
N GLY A 146 -2.71 -3.14 3.85
CA GLY A 146 -1.28 -3.25 4.11
C GLY A 146 -0.98 -3.93 5.45
N TYR A 147 -1.70 -3.55 6.52
CA TYR A 147 -1.56 -4.19 7.83
C TYR A 147 -1.80 -5.70 7.80
N ILE A 148 -2.84 -6.18 7.08
CA ILE A 148 -3.09 -7.61 6.91
C ILE A 148 -1.92 -8.30 6.20
N MET A 149 -1.35 -7.64 5.18
CA MET A 149 -0.20 -8.17 4.47
C MET A 149 1.03 -8.25 5.38
N ASP A 150 1.36 -7.17 6.10
CA ASP A 150 2.50 -7.10 7.02
C ASP A 150 2.39 -8.14 8.15
N LEU A 151 1.21 -8.28 8.74
CA LEU A 151 0.93 -9.23 9.82
C LEU A 151 1.20 -10.68 9.42
N ASN A 152 1.04 -11.00 8.14
CA ASN A 152 1.21 -12.33 7.57
C ASN A 152 2.51 -12.51 6.77
N GLY A 153 3.44 -11.57 6.84
CA GLY A 153 4.75 -11.66 6.18
C GLY A 153 4.75 -11.38 4.67
N TYR A 154 3.68 -10.78 4.15
CA TYR A 154 3.57 -10.33 2.76
C TYR A 154 3.74 -8.81 2.61
N GLY A 155 4.13 -8.14 3.67
CA GLY A 155 4.36 -6.70 3.66
C GLY A 155 5.69 -6.31 3.03
N PHE A 156 5.86 -5.03 2.82
CA PHE A 156 7.01 -4.46 2.12
C PHE A 156 8.02 -3.81 3.07
N ASN A 157 7.99 -4.14 4.35
CA ASN A 157 8.94 -3.69 5.39
C ASN A 157 9.16 -2.15 5.42
N GLY A 158 8.10 -1.39 5.19
CA GLY A 158 8.16 0.07 5.17
C GLY A 158 8.72 0.68 3.88
N ILE A 159 9.03 -0.12 2.86
CA ILE A 159 9.55 0.35 1.55
C ILE A 159 8.39 0.86 0.67
N GLY A 160 7.60 1.81 1.16
CA GLY A 160 6.51 2.42 0.43
C GLY A 160 5.15 1.72 0.59
N SER A 161 4.20 2.03 -0.28
CA SER A 161 2.83 1.51 -0.21
C SER A 161 2.25 1.24 -1.60
N LEU A 162 1.15 0.48 -1.65
CA LEU A 162 0.40 0.25 -2.89
C LEU A 162 -0.26 1.52 -3.46
N GLU A 163 -0.25 2.64 -2.72
CA GLU A 163 -0.91 3.89 -3.15
C GLU A 163 -0.41 4.41 -4.48
N GLU A 164 0.90 4.33 -4.73
CA GLU A 164 1.51 4.75 -5.99
C GLU A 164 0.89 4.01 -7.18
N TYR A 165 0.65 2.70 -7.02
CA TYR A 165 0.09 1.86 -8.09
C TYR A 165 -1.40 2.08 -8.28
N PHE A 166 -2.16 2.28 -7.21
CA PHE A 166 -3.58 2.65 -7.31
C PHE A 166 -3.77 4.05 -7.90
N ALA A 167 -2.83 4.96 -7.67
CA ALA A 167 -2.86 6.31 -8.22
C ALA A 167 -2.40 6.40 -9.68
N TYR A 168 -1.64 5.41 -10.17
CA TYR A 168 -1.10 5.41 -11.54
C TYR A 168 -2.21 5.36 -12.59
N ASP A 169 -3.23 4.53 -12.37
CA ASP A 169 -4.44 4.48 -13.17
C ASP A 169 -5.67 4.46 -12.25
N ILE A 170 -6.10 5.65 -11.87
CA ILE A 170 -7.20 5.82 -10.93
C ILE A 170 -8.54 5.39 -11.53
N ASP A 171 -8.69 5.48 -12.84
CA ASP A 171 -9.92 5.08 -13.53
C ASP A 171 -10.01 3.54 -13.52
N GLU A 172 -8.94 2.81 -13.82
CA GLU A 172 -8.89 1.34 -13.69
C GLU A 172 -9.14 0.88 -12.23
N TYR A 173 -8.62 1.60 -11.25
CA TYR A 173 -8.87 1.30 -9.84
C TYR A 173 -10.38 1.37 -9.53
N TYR A 174 -11.07 2.44 -9.93
CA TYR A 174 -12.51 2.57 -9.69
C TYR A 174 -13.35 1.57 -10.48
N GLU A 175 -13.00 1.30 -11.72
CA GLU A 175 -13.66 0.27 -12.55
C GLU A 175 -13.53 -1.12 -11.90
N SER A 176 -12.35 -1.44 -11.37
CA SER A 176 -12.09 -2.71 -10.70
C SER A 176 -12.88 -2.86 -9.40
N ILE A 177 -13.02 -1.80 -8.60
CA ILE A 177 -13.87 -1.80 -7.40
C ILE A 177 -15.34 -1.92 -7.76
N GLN A 178 -15.77 -1.31 -8.86
CA GLN A 178 -17.16 -1.35 -9.32
C GLN A 178 -17.56 -2.71 -9.87
N MET A 179 -16.60 -3.51 -10.34
CA MET A 179 -16.81 -4.90 -10.82
C MET A 179 -17.94 -5.04 -11.86
N GLY A 180 -18.10 -4.04 -12.73
CA GLY A 180 -19.17 -4.01 -13.75
C GLY A 180 -20.57 -3.74 -13.21
N LEU A 181 -20.74 -3.48 -11.92
CA LEU A 181 -22.02 -3.08 -11.36
C LEU A 181 -22.38 -1.66 -11.80
N PRO A 182 -23.68 -1.36 -12.04
CA PRO A 182 -24.12 -0.02 -12.36
C PRO A 182 -23.75 0.99 -11.26
N ALA A 183 -23.56 2.25 -11.64
CA ALA A 183 -23.49 3.34 -10.66
C ALA A 183 -24.74 3.32 -9.76
N LEU A 184 -24.55 3.72 -8.50
CA LEU A 184 -25.61 3.74 -7.47
C LEU A 184 -26.17 2.35 -7.06
N TYR A 185 -25.59 1.26 -7.57
CA TYR A 185 -26.03 -0.08 -7.23
C TYR A 185 -25.26 -0.59 -6.01
N TYR A 186 -25.81 -0.40 -4.81
CA TYR A 186 -25.09 -0.79 -3.60
C TYR A 186 -25.46 -2.20 -3.10
N SER A 187 -26.70 -2.64 -3.21
CA SER A 187 -27.16 -3.95 -2.70
C SER A 187 -26.46 -5.18 -3.31
N GLY A 188 -25.73 -5.00 -4.42
CA GLY A 188 -24.86 -6.05 -4.99
C GLY A 188 -23.41 -5.95 -4.58
N ARG A 189 -23.00 -4.87 -3.88
CA ARG A 189 -21.59 -4.66 -3.51
C ARG A 189 -21.18 -5.40 -2.25
N GLU A 190 -22.12 -5.80 -1.41
CA GLU A 190 -21.87 -6.68 -0.27
C GLU A 190 -21.44 -8.08 -0.74
N ASN A 191 -22.07 -8.54 -1.84
CA ASN A 191 -21.84 -9.84 -2.46
C ASN A 191 -21.75 -9.66 -3.99
N PRO A 192 -20.68 -9.07 -4.51
CA PRO A 192 -20.58 -8.76 -5.93
C PRO A 192 -20.56 -10.03 -6.77
N PRO A 193 -21.20 -10.03 -7.96
CA PRO A 193 -21.30 -11.21 -8.82
C PRO A 193 -19.94 -11.62 -9.42
N HIS A 194 -18.98 -10.69 -9.50
CA HIS A 194 -17.66 -10.87 -10.13
C HIS A 194 -16.51 -10.39 -9.22
N PRO A 195 -16.35 -10.94 -7.99
CA PRO A 195 -15.31 -10.51 -7.06
C PRO A 195 -13.89 -10.74 -7.59
N GLU A 196 -13.73 -11.65 -8.56
CA GLU A 196 -12.48 -11.93 -9.24
C GLU A 196 -11.90 -10.71 -9.98
N ILE A 197 -12.73 -9.76 -10.42
CA ILE A 197 -12.26 -8.54 -11.11
C ILE A 197 -11.41 -7.72 -10.14
N TRP A 198 -11.95 -7.42 -8.96
CA TRP A 198 -11.22 -6.67 -7.93
C TRP A 198 -10.02 -7.46 -7.39
N ILE A 199 -10.20 -8.72 -7.06
CA ILE A 199 -9.12 -9.55 -6.50
C ILE A 199 -7.95 -9.64 -7.47
N ASN A 200 -8.20 -9.89 -8.76
CA ASN A 200 -7.15 -9.93 -9.77
C ASN A 200 -6.44 -8.60 -9.95
N TYR A 201 -7.17 -7.47 -9.93
CA TYR A 201 -6.58 -6.15 -9.95
C TYR A 201 -5.65 -5.94 -8.75
N PHE A 202 -6.14 -6.19 -7.53
CA PHE A 202 -5.37 -6.03 -6.31
C PHE A 202 -4.09 -6.88 -6.31
N LEU A 203 -4.20 -8.16 -6.66
CA LEU A 203 -3.04 -9.07 -6.75
C LEU A 203 -2.03 -8.64 -7.82
N ARG A 204 -2.51 -8.08 -8.95
CA ARG A 204 -1.63 -7.51 -9.97
C ARG A 204 -0.85 -6.30 -9.43
N MET A 205 -1.49 -5.42 -8.67
CA MET A 205 -0.81 -4.27 -8.04
C MET A 205 0.23 -4.74 -7.03
N VAL A 206 -0.10 -5.73 -6.19
CA VAL A 206 0.86 -6.35 -5.25
C VAL A 206 2.06 -6.93 -6.00
N LYS A 207 1.82 -7.65 -7.10
CA LYS A 207 2.89 -8.25 -7.93
C LYS A 207 3.81 -7.18 -8.54
N LEU A 208 3.24 -6.12 -9.11
CA LEU A 208 4.02 -5.03 -9.70
C LEU A 208 4.88 -4.34 -8.64
N TYR A 209 4.28 -4.06 -7.49
CA TYR A 209 5.00 -3.40 -6.41
C TYR A 209 6.10 -4.29 -5.80
N SER A 210 5.84 -5.58 -5.59
CA SER A 210 6.86 -6.51 -5.09
C SER A 210 8.05 -6.63 -6.06
N GLY A 211 7.82 -6.57 -7.37
CA GLY A 211 8.89 -6.50 -8.37
C GLY A 211 9.77 -5.26 -8.17
N LYS A 212 9.17 -4.07 -8.03
CA LYS A 212 9.91 -2.84 -7.77
C LYS A 212 10.72 -2.89 -6.47
N VAL A 213 10.14 -3.44 -5.40
CA VAL A 213 10.85 -3.60 -4.12
C VAL A 213 12.06 -4.51 -4.25
N CYS A 214 11.92 -5.65 -4.96
CA CYS A 214 13.04 -6.54 -5.25
C CYS A 214 14.14 -5.82 -6.06
N ASP A 215 13.78 -5.06 -7.08
CA ASP A 215 14.75 -4.32 -7.90
C ASP A 215 15.50 -3.27 -7.06
N LEU A 216 14.81 -2.56 -6.17
CA LEU A 216 15.41 -1.59 -5.26
C LEU A 216 16.36 -2.25 -4.25
N GLN A 217 15.99 -3.41 -3.70
CA GLN A 217 16.86 -4.16 -2.78
C GLN A 217 18.13 -4.63 -3.49
N LEU A 218 17.99 -5.19 -4.69
CA LEU A 218 19.14 -5.61 -5.48
C LEU A 218 20.08 -4.44 -5.80
N ALA A 219 19.53 -3.28 -6.16
CA ALA A 219 20.31 -2.07 -6.42
C ALA A 219 21.06 -1.59 -5.17
N SER A 220 20.41 -1.59 -4.00
CA SER A 220 21.04 -1.19 -2.73
C SER A 220 22.14 -2.15 -2.31
N GLU A 221 21.94 -3.47 -2.49
CA GLU A 221 22.97 -4.48 -2.24
C GLU A 221 24.17 -4.30 -3.19
N GLU A 222 23.93 -3.99 -4.46
CA GLU A 222 25.02 -3.68 -5.41
C GLU A 222 25.79 -2.42 -5.01
N GLU A 223 25.14 -1.37 -4.50
CA GLU A 223 25.78 -0.15 -4.00
C GLU A 223 26.58 -0.42 -2.72
N ASP A 224 26.06 -1.17 -1.78
CA ASP A 224 26.75 -1.54 -0.53
C ASP A 224 27.99 -2.39 -0.81
N ILE A 225 27.87 -3.36 -1.72
CA ILE A 225 29.00 -4.17 -2.18
C ILE A 225 30.03 -3.28 -2.87
N ALA A 226 29.59 -2.38 -3.78
CA ALA A 226 30.48 -1.46 -4.46
C ALA A 226 31.18 -0.51 -3.49
N GLY A 227 30.51 -0.05 -2.43
CA GLY A 227 31.07 0.74 -1.33
C GLY A 227 32.09 -0.04 -0.52
N SER A 228 31.76 -1.27 -0.13
CA SER A 228 32.65 -2.19 0.61
C SER A 228 33.90 -2.55 -0.18
N LEU A 229 33.86 -2.51 -1.50
CA LEU A 229 34.98 -2.76 -2.41
C LEU A 229 35.72 -1.48 -2.85
N SER A 230 35.52 -0.38 -2.14
CA SER A 230 36.15 0.91 -2.47
C SER A 230 37.69 0.90 -2.40
N PHE A 231 38.27 -0.07 -1.67
CA PHE A 231 39.70 -0.28 -1.58
C PHE A 231 40.30 -0.93 -2.83
N LEU A 232 39.48 -1.60 -3.66
CA LEU A 232 39.91 -2.22 -4.92
C LEU A 232 39.89 -1.18 -6.04
N LYS A 233 40.86 -1.26 -6.94
CA LYS A 233 41.00 -0.31 -8.05
C LYS A 233 40.64 -0.93 -9.39
N GLY A 234 39.91 -0.18 -10.21
CA GLY A 234 39.70 -0.47 -11.62
C GLY A 234 39.17 -1.89 -11.86
N LYS A 235 39.95 -2.68 -12.59
CA LYS A 235 39.57 -4.01 -13.09
C LYS A 235 39.48 -5.10 -12.02
N GLU A 236 40.12 -4.96 -10.88
CA GLU A 236 40.00 -5.87 -9.73
C GLU A 236 38.58 -5.80 -9.16
N LYS A 237 38.07 -4.58 -9.05
CA LYS A 237 36.68 -4.34 -8.59
C LYS A 237 35.67 -4.90 -9.59
N GLU A 238 35.85 -4.66 -10.89
CA GLU A 238 34.98 -5.19 -11.96
C GLU A 238 34.97 -6.74 -11.95
N LEU A 239 36.14 -7.36 -11.81
CA LEU A 239 36.26 -8.82 -11.73
C LEU A 239 35.51 -9.37 -10.54
N LEU A 240 35.69 -8.78 -9.36
CA LEU A 240 35.07 -9.28 -8.15
C LEU A 240 33.53 -9.12 -8.19
N LEU A 241 33.04 -7.99 -8.66
CA LEU A 241 31.61 -7.77 -8.89
C LEU A 241 31.02 -8.77 -9.89
N PHE A 242 31.74 -9.05 -10.99
CA PHE A 242 31.33 -10.07 -11.95
C PHE A 242 31.25 -11.45 -11.32
N LEU A 243 32.25 -11.87 -10.55
CA LEU A 243 32.25 -13.15 -9.85
C LEU A 243 31.16 -13.28 -8.80
N MET A 244 30.88 -12.21 -8.05
CA MET A 244 29.80 -12.17 -7.04
C MET A 244 28.42 -12.29 -7.70
N LYS A 245 28.19 -11.59 -8.80
CA LYS A 245 26.93 -11.68 -9.57
C LYS A 245 26.68 -13.05 -10.17
N ASN A 246 27.74 -13.78 -10.48
CA ASN A 246 27.70 -15.08 -11.15
C ASN A 246 28.25 -16.22 -10.28
N TYR A 247 28.22 -16.09 -8.94
CA TYR A 247 28.91 -16.99 -7.99
C TYR A 247 28.54 -18.47 -8.10
N ARG A 248 27.45 -18.81 -8.77
CA ARG A 248 27.03 -20.21 -9.02
C ARG A 248 27.53 -20.77 -10.36
N GLY A 249 28.21 -19.95 -11.17
CA GLY A 249 28.76 -20.35 -12.45
C GLY A 249 30.22 -20.87 -12.34
N GLU A 250 30.57 -21.83 -13.13
CA GLU A 250 31.98 -22.20 -13.38
C GLU A 250 32.46 -21.39 -14.60
N PHE A 251 33.51 -20.59 -14.43
CA PHE A 251 34.03 -19.74 -15.49
C PHE A 251 35.50 -20.04 -15.73
N THR A 252 35.88 -20.10 -16.99
CA THR A 252 37.27 -20.14 -17.37
C THR A 252 37.86 -18.70 -17.44
N PRO A 253 39.17 -18.51 -17.22
CA PRO A 253 39.82 -17.23 -17.39
C PRO A 253 39.58 -16.58 -18.75
N ILE A 254 39.36 -17.37 -19.78
CA ILE A 254 39.09 -16.91 -21.16
C ILE A 254 37.69 -16.32 -21.24
N GLU A 255 36.69 -16.92 -20.62
CA GLU A 255 35.33 -16.42 -20.60
C GLU A 255 35.23 -15.09 -19.81
N ILE A 256 35.83 -15.03 -18.62
CA ILE A 256 35.90 -13.81 -17.83
C ILE A 256 36.65 -12.68 -18.60
N SER A 257 37.78 -13.04 -19.23
CA SER A 257 38.57 -12.10 -20.05
C SER A 257 37.78 -11.49 -21.20
N ARG A 258 36.93 -12.29 -21.84
CA ARG A 258 36.06 -11.83 -22.94
C ARG A 258 34.94 -10.94 -22.43
N GLU A 259 34.29 -11.31 -21.33
CA GLU A 259 33.17 -10.57 -20.74
C GLU A 259 33.61 -9.18 -20.21
N LEU A 260 34.73 -9.14 -19.50
CA LEU A 260 35.27 -7.91 -18.93
C LEU A 260 36.18 -7.12 -19.87
N SER A 261 36.34 -7.58 -21.13
CA SER A 261 37.24 -6.92 -22.12
C SER A 261 38.66 -6.71 -21.59
N VAL A 262 39.20 -7.67 -20.87
CA VAL A 262 40.55 -7.67 -20.27
C VAL A 262 41.40 -8.80 -20.80
N THR A 263 42.72 -8.76 -20.61
CA THR A 263 43.60 -9.83 -21.03
C THR A 263 43.57 -11.00 -20.05
N ASN A 264 43.72 -12.27 -20.51
CA ASN A 264 43.81 -13.42 -19.64
C ASN A 264 44.88 -13.27 -18.55
N LYS A 265 45.98 -12.57 -18.85
CA LYS A 265 47.05 -12.30 -17.90
C LYS A 265 46.56 -11.39 -16.74
N THR A 266 45.63 -10.48 -17.01
CA THR A 266 45.02 -9.63 -15.99
C THR A 266 44.10 -10.41 -15.05
N ILE A 267 43.49 -11.51 -15.52
CA ILE A 267 42.62 -12.38 -14.72
C ILE A 267 43.41 -13.35 -13.83
N ILE A 268 44.59 -13.76 -14.26
CA ILE A 268 45.40 -14.81 -13.59
C ILE A 268 46.36 -14.21 -12.57
N ASN A 269 46.79 -12.96 -12.72
CA ASN A 269 47.65 -12.25 -11.79
C ASN A 269 46.85 -11.50 -10.72
#